data_1ffa5610292c46196fb83cecdc889b31
#
_entry.id   1ffa5610292c46196fb83cecdc889b31
#
_cell.length_a   1.000
_cell.length_b   1.000
_cell.length_c   1.000
_cell.angle_alpha   90.00
_cell.angle_beta   90.00
_cell.angle_gamma   90.00
#
_symmetry.space_group_name_H-M   'P 1'
#
loop_
_entity.id
_entity.type
_entity.pdbx_description
1 polymer ?
#
loop_
_entity_poly.entity_id
_entity_poly.type
_entity_poly.pdbx_seq_one_letter_code
_entity_poly.pdbx_strand_id
1 'polypeptide(L)'
;MRATLLYGAGDVRVETVPDAEIVEPTDAVITVTKACICGSDLWPYKSMEPSEVGRPIGHEAVGVVEAVGADVRTLKIGDLVVMPFAFSDGSCVFCHEGLHTSCLHGGFFGNADVGGAQAEAQRVPQADGTLFVLPVGKDDALMPSLLTLSDVMGTGHHAAVAARVGPGKTVAVIGDGAVGLCGVIAAKRLGAEQIIILGRHADRITLAKEFGATDVVSERGAEAVERVKKLTGGLGVHAALECVGLHQSMDTAIGIARPGGAVGRVGVPQGEAMPASQTAFYENVTVSGGPAPVRAYIEELLPDILDGRIEPGRVFDRVVGLDDVPNGYRAMDERKAIKVMVEP
;
A
#
# COMPACT_ATOMS: atom_id res chain seq x y z
N MET A 1 -23.52 -7.09 11.25
CA MET A 1 -22.33 -6.30 11.55
C MET A 1 -22.40 -4.92 10.91
N ARG A 2 -21.60 -3.94 11.37
CA ARG A 2 -21.49 -2.62 10.72
C ARG A 2 -20.33 -2.62 9.74
N ALA A 3 -20.51 -1.93 8.60
CA ALA A 3 -19.48 -1.80 7.58
C ALA A 3 -19.58 -0.45 6.86
N THR A 4 -18.45 -0.01 6.32
CA THR A 4 -18.36 1.17 5.46
C THR A 4 -18.74 0.81 4.03
N LEU A 5 -19.65 1.58 3.46
CA LEU A 5 -20.14 1.46 2.09
C LEU A 5 -19.97 2.78 1.33
N LEU A 6 -19.61 2.71 0.05
CA LEU A 6 -19.50 3.85 -0.86
C LEU A 6 -20.70 3.83 -1.83
N TYR A 7 -21.47 4.91 -1.86
CA TYR A 7 -22.67 5.08 -2.70
C TYR A 7 -22.46 6.00 -3.90
N GLY A 8 -21.35 6.68 -3.96
CA GLY A 8 -20.99 7.62 -5.03
C GLY A 8 -19.90 8.57 -4.60
N ALA A 9 -19.55 9.50 -5.47
CA ALA A 9 -18.53 10.49 -5.16
C ALA A 9 -18.86 11.29 -3.89
N GLY A 10 -18.00 11.21 -2.87
CA GLY A 10 -18.17 11.87 -1.57
C GLY A 10 -19.22 11.24 -0.64
N ASP A 11 -19.91 10.19 -1.06
CA ASP A 11 -20.99 9.55 -0.29
C ASP A 11 -20.53 8.23 0.33
N VAL A 12 -19.88 8.32 1.48
CA VAL A 12 -19.45 7.20 2.31
C VAL A 12 -20.39 7.09 3.51
N ARG A 13 -20.91 5.90 3.77
CA ARG A 13 -21.84 5.64 4.88
C ARG A 13 -21.39 4.42 5.67
N VAL A 14 -21.72 4.40 6.96
CA VAL A 14 -21.60 3.21 7.81
C VAL A 14 -22.98 2.64 8.03
N GLU A 15 -23.19 1.40 7.65
CA GLU A 15 -24.49 0.76 7.68
C GLU A 15 -24.43 -0.64 8.29
N THR A 16 -25.58 -1.15 8.70
CA THR A 16 -25.74 -2.55 9.10
C THR A 16 -25.85 -3.41 7.85
N VAL A 17 -24.96 -4.37 7.74
CA VAL A 17 -24.89 -5.36 6.65
C VAL A 17 -24.98 -6.78 7.24
N PRO A 18 -25.25 -7.82 6.44
CA PRO A 18 -25.13 -9.21 6.88
C PRO A 18 -23.78 -9.48 7.54
N ASP A 19 -23.75 -10.37 8.52
CA ASP A 19 -22.50 -10.78 9.16
C ASP A 19 -21.59 -11.52 8.18
N ALA A 20 -20.28 -11.44 8.43
CA ALA A 20 -19.31 -12.20 7.66
C ALA A 20 -19.42 -13.70 8.01
N GLU A 21 -19.50 -14.57 7.00
CA GLU A 21 -19.69 -16.00 7.15
C GLU A 21 -18.64 -16.78 6.34
N ILE A 22 -18.36 -18.03 6.77
CA ILE A 22 -17.61 -19.01 5.97
C ILE A 22 -18.48 -19.41 4.77
N VAL A 23 -18.01 -19.16 3.56
CA VAL A 23 -18.68 -19.54 2.31
C VAL A 23 -18.01 -20.77 1.69
N GLU A 24 -16.68 -20.78 1.66
CA GLU A 24 -15.89 -21.88 1.14
C GLU A 24 -15.10 -22.57 2.27
N PRO A 25 -14.78 -23.87 2.13
CA PRO A 25 -14.03 -24.59 3.16
C PRO A 25 -12.63 -24.00 3.45
N THR A 26 -12.10 -23.20 2.55
CA THR A 26 -10.77 -22.55 2.67
C THR A 26 -10.83 -21.16 3.28
N ASP A 27 -12.03 -20.67 3.64
CA ASP A 27 -12.21 -19.32 4.19
C ASP A 27 -11.88 -19.23 5.68
N ALA A 28 -11.58 -18.03 6.14
CA ALA A 28 -11.67 -17.65 7.53
C ALA A 28 -12.56 -16.41 7.68
N VAL A 29 -13.05 -16.18 8.90
CA VAL A 29 -13.64 -14.91 9.33
C VAL A 29 -12.73 -14.31 10.39
N ILE A 30 -12.39 -13.04 10.25
CA ILE A 30 -11.65 -12.28 11.26
C ILE A 30 -12.54 -11.19 11.86
N THR A 31 -12.51 -11.03 13.17
CA THR A 31 -12.96 -9.80 13.84
C THR A 31 -11.89 -8.74 13.61
N VAL A 32 -12.23 -7.66 12.93
CA VAL A 32 -11.28 -6.59 12.59
C VAL A 32 -10.95 -5.77 13.83
N THR A 33 -9.67 -5.69 14.17
CA THR A 33 -9.19 -4.86 15.30
C THR A 33 -8.70 -3.50 14.83
N LYS A 34 -8.06 -3.45 13.68
CA LYS A 34 -7.60 -2.24 12.99
C LYS A 34 -7.75 -2.41 11.50
N ALA A 35 -8.27 -1.37 10.86
CA ALA A 35 -8.28 -1.21 9.42
C ALA A 35 -7.73 0.17 9.05
N CYS A 36 -7.71 0.52 7.78
CA CYS A 36 -7.35 1.88 7.39
C CYS A 36 -7.95 2.29 6.05
N ILE A 37 -7.86 3.58 5.74
CA ILE A 37 -8.24 4.15 4.45
C ILE A 37 -6.99 4.20 3.58
N CYS A 38 -7.05 3.61 2.39
CA CYS A 38 -5.97 3.66 1.40
C CYS A 38 -6.10 4.87 0.47
N GLY A 39 -4.97 5.31 -0.07
CA GLY A 39 -4.96 6.32 -1.13
C GLY A 39 -5.72 5.89 -2.39
N SER A 40 -5.77 4.59 -2.68
CA SER A 40 -6.53 4.03 -3.80
C SER A 40 -8.05 4.11 -3.59
N ASP A 41 -8.53 4.10 -2.34
CA ASP A 41 -9.94 4.27 -2.01
C ASP A 41 -10.45 5.68 -2.37
N LEU A 42 -9.55 6.66 -2.43
CA LEU A 42 -9.91 8.03 -2.79
C LEU A 42 -10.26 8.20 -4.27
N TRP A 43 -9.90 7.25 -5.14
CA TRP A 43 -10.29 7.33 -6.54
C TRP A 43 -11.80 7.13 -6.73
N PRO A 44 -12.39 6.01 -6.29
CA PRO A 44 -13.85 5.85 -6.33
C PRO A 44 -14.56 6.88 -5.45
N TYR A 45 -13.96 7.29 -4.31
CA TYR A 45 -14.51 8.37 -3.48
C TYR A 45 -14.68 9.68 -4.25
N LYS A 46 -13.85 9.95 -5.25
CA LYS A 46 -13.93 11.19 -6.08
C LYS A 46 -14.80 11.06 -7.33
N SER A 47 -14.91 9.87 -7.88
CA SER A 47 -15.40 9.70 -9.25
C SER A 47 -16.42 8.60 -9.46
N MET A 48 -16.81 7.86 -8.42
CA MET A 48 -17.83 6.82 -8.55
C MET A 48 -19.18 7.47 -8.85
N GLU A 49 -19.84 6.98 -9.89
CA GLU A 49 -21.22 7.37 -10.19
C GLU A 49 -22.16 6.99 -9.04
N PRO A 50 -23.21 7.79 -8.77
CA PRO A 50 -24.19 7.47 -7.74
C PRO A 50 -24.80 6.09 -7.95
N SER A 51 -24.95 5.32 -6.86
CA SER A 51 -25.53 3.98 -6.86
C SER A 51 -26.54 3.85 -5.73
N GLU A 52 -27.62 3.11 -5.96
CA GLU A 52 -28.59 2.74 -4.91
C GLU A 52 -28.06 1.59 -4.04
N VAL A 53 -27.05 0.87 -4.53
CA VAL A 53 -26.41 -0.25 -3.82
C VAL A 53 -25.03 0.19 -3.33
N GLY A 54 -24.82 0.15 -2.02
CA GLY A 54 -23.54 0.49 -1.41
C GLY A 54 -22.46 -0.52 -1.78
N ARG A 55 -21.32 -0.02 -2.25
CA ARG A 55 -20.13 -0.84 -2.53
C ARG A 55 -19.31 -0.98 -1.26
N PRO A 56 -19.01 -2.20 -0.77
CA PRO A 56 -18.05 -2.41 0.30
C PRO A 56 -16.68 -1.84 -0.05
N ILE A 57 -15.99 -1.26 0.95
CA ILE A 57 -14.69 -0.62 0.73
C ILE A 57 -13.72 -0.97 1.86
N GLY A 58 -12.39 -0.79 1.58
CA GLY A 58 -11.30 -1.16 2.48
C GLY A 58 -10.72 -2.53 2.15
N HIS A 59 -9.39 -2.60 2.22
CA HIS A 59 -8.63 -3.80 1.84
C HIS A 59 -7.41 -4.04 2.73
N GLU A 60 -7.27 -3.30 3.80
CA GLU A 60 -6.15 -3.37 4.74
C GLU A 60 -6.69 -3.61 6.16
N ALA A 61 -6.29 -4.70 6.81
CA ALA A 61 -6.70 -4.97 8.18
C ALA A 61 -5.68 -5.79 8.98
N VAL A 62 -5.77 -5.65 10.28
CA VAL A 62 -5.32 -6.60 11.30
C VAL A 62 -6.55 -7.03 12.08
N GLY A 63 -6.67 -8.33 12.36
CA GLY A 63 -7.82 -8.86 13.08
C GLY A 63 -7.51 -10.14 13.83
N VAL A 64 -8.49 -10.62 14.57
CA VAL A 64 -8.43 -11.89 15.30
C VAL A 64 -9.28 -12.91 14.56
N VAL A 65 -8.74 -14.09 14.30
CA VAL A 65 -9.48 -15.20 13.68
C VAL A 65 -10.63 -15.62 14.58
N GLU A 66 -11.86 -15.51 14.09
CA GLU A 66 -13.11 -15.87 14.79
C GLU A 66 -13.65 -17.21 14.35
N ALA A 67 -13.55 -17.51 13.05
CA ALA A 67 -13.99 -18.78 12.48
C ALA A 67 -13.04 -19.20 11.35
N VAL A 68 -12.94 -20.52 11.14
CA VAL A 68 -12.18 -21.13 10.05
C VAL A 68 -12.98 -22.22 9.35
N GLY A 69 -12.85 -22.29 8.04
CA GLY A 69 -13.44 -23.35 7.23
C GLY A 69 -12.75 -24.71 7.44
N ALA A 70 -13.41 -25.79 7.00
CA ALA A 70 -12.97 -27.15 7.25
C ALA A 70 -11.62 -27.53 6.62
N ASP A 71 -11.19 -26.78 5.60
CA ASP A 71 -9.92 -27.02 4.89
C ASP A 71 -8.79 -26.06 5.30
N VAL A 72 -9.03 -25.14 6.22
CA VAL A 72 -7.98 -24.29 6.82
C VAL A 72 -7.11 -25.12 7.74
N ARG A 73 -5.78 -25.05 7.60
CA ARG A 73 -4.80 -25.91 8.27
C ARG A 73 -3.81 -25.16 9.18
N THR A 74 -3.46 -23.93 8.83
CA THR A 74 -2.36 -23.18 9.49
C THR A 74 -2.84 -22.15 10.49
N LEU A 75 -4.14 -21.83 10.47
CA LEU A 75 -4.75 -20.80 11.33
C LEU A 75 -5.60 -21.44 12.43
N LYS A 76 -5.70 -20.75 13.56
CA LYS A 76 -6.51 -21.15 14.71
C LYS A 76 -7.39 -19.97 15.16
N ILE A 77 -8.55 -20.28 15.70
CA ILE A 77 -9.41 -19.30 16.35
C ILE A 77 -8.60 -18.64 17.49
N GLY A 78 -8.60 -17.31 17.52
CA GLY A 78 -7.83 -16.49 18.45
C GLY A 78 -6.47 -16.01 17.93
N ASP A 79 -5.99 -16.52 16.80
CA ASP A 79 -4.76 -15.99 16.19
C ASP A 79 -4.96 -14.53 15.77
N LEU A 80 -3.98 -13.67 16.11
CA LEU A 80 -3.90 -12.32 15.58
C LEU A 80 -3.22 -12.38 14.20
N VAL A 81 -3.86 -11.82 13.20
CA VAL A 81 -3.40 -11.91 11.80
C VAL A 81 -3.39 -10.55 11.11
N VAL A 82 -2.43 -10.36 10.21
CA VAL A 82 -2.51 -9.29 9.20
C VAL A 82 -3.11 -9.85 7.92
N MET A 83 -4.02 -9.07 7.33
CA MET A 83 -4.72 -9.36 6.07
C MET A 83 -4.15 -8.49 4.96
N PRO A 84 -3.34 -9.03 4.03
CA PRO A 84 -2.91 -8.35 2.82
C PRO A 84 -4.10 -7.84 1.98
N PHE A 85 -3.89 -6.78 1.19
CA PHE A 85 -4.94 -6.18 0.36
C PHE A 85 -5.47 -7.09 -0.76
N ALA A 86 -4.77 -8.17 -1.07
CA ALA A 86 -5.17 -9.20 -2.03
C ALA A 86 -5.14 -10.56 -1.35
N PHE A 87 -6.13 -11.41 -1.67
CA PHE A 87 -6.15 -12.80 -1.23
C PHE A 87 -5.53 -13.72 -2.28
N SER A 88 -4.94 -14.83 -1.83
CA SER A 88 -4.23 -15.80 -2.69
C SER A 88 -4.24 -17.18 -2.08
N ASP A 89 -4.15 -18.24 -2.92
CA ASP A 89 -4.13 -19.62 -2.46
C ASP A 89 -2.79 -20.06 -1.86
N GLY A 90 -1.72 -19.31 -2.07
CA GLY A 90 -0.38 -19.66 -1.59
C GLY A 90 0.27 -20.85 -2.30
N SER A 91 -0.40 -21.50 -3.26
CA SER A 91 -0.02 -22.80 -3.81
C SER A 91 0.12 -22.85 -5.34
N CYS A 92 -0.47 -21.91 -6.08
CA CYS A 92 -0.35 -21.89 -7.53
C CYS A 92 1.05 -21.45 -7.99
N VAL A 93 1.34 -21.60 -9.28
CA VAL A 93 2.65 -21.25 -9.86
C VAL A 93 3.08 -19.83 -9.54
N PHE A 94 2.17 -18.85 -9.60
CA PHE A 94 2.50 -17.46 -9.31
C PHE A 94 2.75 -17.22 -7.81
N CYS A 95 2.01 -17.88 -6.92
CA CYS A 95 2.27 -17.81 -5.49
C CYS A 95 3.65 -18.38 -5.14
N HIS A 96 4.04 -19.50 -5.74
CA HIS A 96 5.39 -20.07 -5.56
C HIS A 96 6.51 -19.16 -6.09
N GLU A 97 6.23 -18.33 -7.09
CA GLU A 97 7.14 -17.30 -7.59
C GLU A 97 7.11 -15.99 -6.75
N GLY A 98 6.32 -15.95 -5.68
CA GLY A 98 6.14 -14.76 -4.83
C GLY A 98 5.20 -13.71 -5.42
N LEU A 99 4.45 -14.03 -6.46
CA LEU A 99 3.51 -13.12 -7.16
C LEU A 99 2.07 -13.33 -6.69
N HIS A 100 1.81 -13.20 -5.38
CA HIS A 100 0.50 -13.46 -4.78
C HIS A 100 -0.64 -12.62 -5.37
N THR A 101 -0.37 -11.40 -5.82
CA THR A 101 -1.34 -10.54 -6.50
C THR A 101 -1.72 -10.99 -7.92
N SER A 102 -1.01 -11.99 -8.46
CA SER A 102 -1.31 -12.67 -9.73
C SER A 102 -1.81 -14.09 -9.52
N CYS A 103 -2.21 -14.45 -8.30
CA CYS A 103 -2.72 -15.78 -7.97
C CYS A 103 -3.88 -16.20 -8.88
N LEU A 104 -3.87 -17.45 -9.36
CA LEU A 104 -4.92 -17.98 -10.24
C LEU A 104 -6.29 -18.06 -9.57
N HIS A 105 -6.33 -18.17 -8.24
CA HIS A 105 -7.54 -18.29 -7.41
C HIS A 105 -7.66 -17.10 -6.44
N GLY A 106 -6.92 -16.03 -6.72
CA GLY A 106 -6.86 -14.83 -5.87
C GLY A 106 -7.77 -13.71 -6.35
N GLY A 107 -7.70 -12.61 -5.61
CA GLY A 107 -8.45 -11.38 -5.91
C GLY A 107 -8.14 -10.28 -4.92
N PHE A 108 -8.93 -9.22 -4.99
CA PHE A 108 -8.77 -8.02 -4.16
C PHE A 108 -9.98 -7.85 -3.25
N PHE A 109 -9.75 -7.36 -2.03
CA PHE A 109 -10.82 -6.95 -1.12
C PHE A 109 -11.44 -5.60 -1.54
N GLY A 110 -12.56 -5.21 -0.90
CA GLY A 110 -13.25 -3.97 -1.20
C GLY A 110 -14.21 -4.04 -2.40
N ASN A 111 -14.88 -5.17 -2.57
CA ASN A 111 -15.91 -5.39 -3.59
C ASN A 111 -17.09 -6.22 -3.05
N ALA A 112 -18.14 -6.38 -3.86
CA ALA A 112 -19.37 -7.06 -3.45
C ALA A 112 -19.20 -8.57 -3.16
N ASP A 113 -18.20 -9.23 -3.78
CA ASP A 113 -18.06 -10.70 -3.69
C ASP A 113 -17.42 -11.14 -2.36
N VAL A 114 -16.50 -10.31 -1.83
CA VAL A 114 -15.71 -10.66 -0.64
C VAL A 114 -15.84 -9.65 0.51
N GLY A 115 -16.56 -8.53 0.30
CA GLY A 115 -16.70 -7.48 1.29
C GLY A 115 -15.50 -6.54 1.37
N GLY A 116 -15.50 -5.69 2.40
CA GLY A 116 -14.46 -4.68 2.63
C GLY A 116 -14.04 -4.60 4.09
N ALA A 117 -12.74 -4.40 4.30
CA ALA A 117 -12.10 -4.45 5.61
C ALA A 117 -12.43 -3.28 6.56
N GLN A 118 -13.08 -2.20 6.08
CA GLN A 118 -13.56 -1.13 6.95
C GLN A 118 -14.91 -1.54 7.56
N ALA A 119 -14.89 -2.62 8.37
CA ALA A 119 -16.05 -3.29 8.97
C ALA A 119 -15.67 -3.94 10.31
N GLU A 120 -16.66 -4.33 11.10
CA GLU A 120 -16.45 -5.05 12.37
C GLU A 120 -15.85 -6.46 12.16
N ALA A 121 -16.18 -7.11 11.04
CA ALA A 121 -15.63 -8.40 10.67
C ALA A 121 -15.41 -8.51 9.15
N GLN A 122 -14.53 -9.43 8.74
CA GLN A 122 -14.20 -9.65 7.34
C GLN A 122 -14.06 -11.13 7.03
N ARG A 123 -14.76 -11.59 5.99
CA ARG A 123 -14.52 -12.89 5.36
C ARG A 123 -13.22 -12.84 4.58
N VAL A 124 -12.35 -13.83 4.77
CA VAL A 124 -11.06 -13.93 4.07
C VAL A 124 -11.01 -15.23 3.26
N PRO A 125 -11.15 -15.16 1.93
CA PRO A 125 -10.95 -16.31 1.06
C PRO A 125 -9.52 -16.83 1.09
N GLN A 126 -9.34 -18.15 0.83
CA GLN A 126 -8.01 -18.77 0.75
C GLN A 126 -7.13 -18.43 1.97
N ALA A 127 -7.69 -18.61 3.16
CA ALA A 127 -7.18 -18.05 4.41
C ALA A 127 -5.72 -18.44 4.71
N ASP A 128 -5.33 -19.69 4.50
CA ASP A 128 -3.95 -20.17 4.73
C ASP A 128 -2.93 -19.47 3.80
N GLY A 129 -3.29 -19.20 2.55
CA GLY A 129 -2.43 -18.50 1.59
C GLY A 129 -2.45 -16.99 1.73
N THR A 130 -3.50 -16.44 2.36
CA THR A 130 -3.74 -15.00 2.48
C THR A 130 -3.23 -14.45 3.80
N LEU A 131 -3.73 -14.95 4.92
CA LEU A 131 -3.45 -14.40 6.25
C LEU A 131 -2.03 -14.73 6.73
N PHE A 132 -1.48 -13.85 7.56
CA PHE A 132 -0.21 -14.07 8.22
C PHE A 132 -0.35 -13.85 9.72
N VAL A 133 0.00 -14.86 10.52
CA VAL A 133 -0.08 -14.81 11.99
C VAL A 133 1.00 -13.87 12.55
N LEU A 134 0.57 -12.92 13.36
CA LEU A 134 1.47 -11.97 14.03
C LEU A 134 1.89 -12.50 15.41
N PRO A 135 3.18 -12.41 15.78
CA PRO A 135 3.70 -12.97 17.03
C PRO A 135 3.55 -12.00 18.23
N VAL A 136 2.50 -11.19 18.25
CA VAL A 136 2.23 -10.16 19.29
C VAL A 136 0.78 -10.22 19.74
N GLY A 137 0.44 -9.52 20.83
CA GLY A 137 -0.94 -9.37 21.27
C GLY A 137 -1.69 -8.27 20.53
N LYS A 138 -3.03 -8.31 20.53
CA LYS A 138 -3.89 -7.36 19.84
C LYS A 138 -3.74 -5.89 20.30
N ASP A 139 -3.27 -5.68 21.52
CA ASP A 139 -3.08 -4.36 22.14
C ASP A 139 -1.62 -3.88 22.10
N ASP A 140 -0.78 -4.53 21.28
CA ASP A 140 0.63 -4.18 21.14
C ASP A 140 0.82 -2.78 20.54
N ALA A 141 1.78 -2.03 21.06
CA ALA A 141 2.11 -0.68 20.60
C ALA A 141 2.62 -0.64 19.15
N LEU A 142 3.10 -1.76 18.61
CA LEU A 142 3.54 -1.89 17.22
C LEU A 142 2.37 -2.03 16.23
N MET A 143 1.14 -2.12 16.71
CA MET A 143 -0.04 -2.37 15.85
C MET A 143 -0.15 -1.42 14.65
N PRO A 144 0.10 -0.10 14.76
CA PRO A 144 0.12 0.78 13.58
C PRO A 144 1.18 0.36 12.55
N SER A 145 2.37 -0.05 12.98
CA SER A 145 3.42 -0.50 12.07
C SER A 145 3.07 -1.86 11.45
N LEU A 146 2.49 -2.77 12.22
CA LEU A 146 2.05 -4.09 11.74
C LEU A 146 0.92 -3.98 10.71
N LEU A 147 -0.02 -3.04 10.90
CA LEU A 147 -1.08 -2.77 9.93
C LEU A 147 -0.51 -2.34 8.56
N THR A 148 0.63 -1.65 8.51
CA THR A 148 1.22 -1.25 7.22
C THR A 148 1.70 -2.43 6.38
N LEU A 149 1.91 -3.61 6.98
CA LEU A 149 2.26 -4.84 6.26
C LEU A 149 1.11 -5.37 5.39
N SER A 150 -0.12 -4.93 5.66
CA SER A 150 -1.27 -5.28 4.79
C SER A 150 -1.17 -4.67 3.39
N ASP A 151 -0.46 -3.51 3.25
CA ASP A 151 -0.28 -2.82 1.97
C ASP A 151 0.97 -1.93 1.95
N VAL A 152 0.91 -0.72 2.54
CA VAL A 152 1.77 0.43 2.16
C VAL A 152 3.25 0.19 2.40
N MET A 153 3.66 -0.56 3.44
CA MET A 153 5.08 -0.89 3.66
C MET A 153 5.57 -1.88 2.61
N GLY A 154 4.80 -2.95 2.35
CA GLY A 154 5.12 -3.93 1.30
C GLY A 154 5.10 -3.30 -0.09
N THR A 155 4.17 -2.37 -0.35
CA THR A 155 4.06 -1.67 -1.64
C THR A 155 5.24 -0.71 -1.86
N GLY A 156 5.63 0.06 -0.84
CA GLY A 156 6.84 0.89 -0.91
C GLY A 156 8.11 0.05 -1.09
N HIS A 157 8.18 -1.09 -0.42
CA HIS A 157 9.28 -2.05 -0.58
C HIS A 157 9.33 -2.65 -1.99
N HIS A 158 8.18 -3.06 -2.54
CA HIS A 158 8.08 -3.57 -3.92
C HIS A 158 8.57 -2.55 -4.95
N ALA A 159 8.21 -1.28 -4.81
CA ALA A 159 8.73 -0.21 -5.67
C ALA A 159 10.27 -0.18 -5.65
N ALA A 160 10.87 -0.28 -4.46
CA ALA A 160 12.32 -0.27 -4.29
C ALA A 160 13.00 -1.52 -4.89
N VAL A 161 12.42 -2.70 -4.69
CA VAL A 161 12.91 -3.96 -5.28
C VAL A 161 12.81 -3.92 -6.81
N ALA A 162 11.66 -3.51 -7.35
CA ALA A 162 11.42 -3.38 -8.79
C ALA A 162 12.37 -2.36 -9.46
N ALA A 163 12.67 -1.26 -8.75
CA ALA A 163 13.67 -0.27 -9.20
C ALA A 163 15.12 -0.71 -8.95
N ARG A 164 15.35 -1.91 -8.43
CA ARG A 164 16.69 -2.45 -8.14
C ARG A 164 17.50 -1.55 -7.19
N VAL A 165 16.86 -1.02 -6.15
CA VAL A 165 17.55 -0.26 -5.09
C VAL A 165 18.59 -1.14 -4.41
N GLY A 166 19.70 -0.56 -3.99
CA GLY A 166 20.76 -1.27 -3.29
C GLY A 166 21.88 -0.33 -2.83
N PRO A 167 22.92 -0.85 -2.17
CA PRO A 167 24.02 -0.07 -1.62
C PRO A 167 24.67 0.85 -2.66
N GLY A 168 25.00 2.08 -2.25
CA GLY A 168 25.67 3.07 -3.08
C GLY A 168 24.83 3.70 -4.17
N LYS A 169 23.51 3.41 -4.22
CA LYS A 169 22.61 3.97 -5.25
C LYS A 169 21.95 5.27 -4.80
N THR A 170 21.74 6.15 -5.78
CA THR A 170 20.89 7.32 -5.66
C THR A 170 19.47 6.94 -6.07
N VAL A 171 18.51 7.22 -5.20
CA VAL A 171 17.09 6.86 -5.36
C VAL A 171 16.24 8.12 -5.34
N ALA A 172 15.24 8.21 -6.19
CA ALA A 172 14.20 9.22 -6.10
C ALA A 172 12.85 8.56 -5.82
N VAL A 173 12.08 9.10 -4.89
CA VAL A 173 10.73 8.65 -4.57
C VAL A 173 9.74 9.72 -5.00
N ILE A 174 8.86 9.41 -5.94
CA ILE A 174 7.86 10.33 -6.48
C ILE A 174 6.53 10.11 -5.74
N GLY A 175 6.15 11.14 -4.97
CA GLY A 175 4.95 11.15 -4.12
C GLY A 175 5.27 11.07 -2.64
N ASP A 176 4.66 11.99 -1.87
CA ASP A 176 4.81 12.11 -0.41
C ASP A 176 3.59 11.53 0.36
N GLY A 177 2.85 10.61 -0.27
CA GLY A 177 1.81 9.81 0.38
C GLY A 177 2.40 8.63 1.18
N ALA A 178 1.53 7.87 1.86
CA ALA A 178 1.96 6.76 2.73
C ALA A 178 2.86 5.74 2.00
N VAL A 179 2.53 5.35 0.77
CA VAL A 179 3.36 4.45 -0.04
C VAL A 179 4.73 5.05 -0.35
N GLY A 180 4.79 6.34 -0.74
CA GLY A 180 6.06 7.01 -1.00
C GLY A 180 6.92 7.14 0.26
N LEU A 181 6.32 7.46 1.41
CA LEU A 181 7.01 7.50 2.70
C LEU A 181 7.56 6.11 3.08
N CYS A 182 6.80 5.04 2.88
CA CYS A 182 7.27 3.67 3.04
C CYS A 182 8.34 3.30 2.01
N GLY A 183 8.29 3.87 0.79
CA GLY A 183 9.35 3.77 -0.22
C GLY A 183 10.66 4.39 0.23
N VAL A 184 10.62 5.51 0.99
CA VAL A 184 11.82 6.09 1.62
C VAL A 184 12.41 5.13 2.66
N ILE A 185 11.57 4.55 3.53
CA ILE A 185 12.02 3.51 4.49
C ILE A 185 12.68 2.34 3.75
N ALA A 186 12.02 1.83 2.71
CA ALA A 186 12.52 0.71 1.92
C ALA A 186 13.85 1.04 1.23
N ALA A 187 14.00 2.24 0.65
CA ALA A 187 15.24 2.66 0.01
C ALA A 187 16.38 2.74 1.03
N LYS A 188 16.16 3.30 2.21
CA LYS A 188 17.15 3.33 3.29
C LYS A 188 17.50 1.93 3.77
N ARG A 189 16.52 1.07 3.99
CA ARG A 189 16.66 -0.33 4.42
C ARG A 189 17.53 -1.12 3.43
N LEU A 190 17.34 -0.91 2.14
CA LEU A 190 18.10 -1.56 1.07
C LEU A 190 19.48 -0.92 0.82
N GLY A 191 19.89 0.09 1.59
CA GLY A 191 21.22 0.66 1.57
C GLY A 191 21.45 1.76 0.54
N ALA A 192 20.41 2.45 0.08
CA ALA A 192 20.56 3.62 -0.77
C ALA A 192 21.42 4.70 -0.07
N GLU A 193 22.34 5.32 -0.81
CA GLU A 193 23.25 6.34 -0.29
C GLU A 193 22.60 7.73 -0.29
N GLN A 194 21.86 8.05 -1.35
CA GLN A 194 21.11 9.30 -1.49
C GLN A 194 19.64 8.97 -1.77
N ILE A 195 18.72 9.59 -1.03
CA ILE A 195 17.27 9.39 -1.18
C ILE A 195 16.60 10.75 -1.36
N ILE A 196 16.11 11.00 -2.56
CA ILE A 196 15.47 12.26 -2.96
C ILE A 196 13.95 12.05 -2.93
N ILE A 197 13.23 12.73 -2.00
CA ILE A 197 11.77 12.71 -2.01
C ILE A 197 11.22 13.84 -2.89
N LEU A 198 10.35 13.51 -3.85
CA LEU A 198 9.60 14.46 -4.64
C LEU A 198 8.21 14.65 -4.01
N GLY A 199 8.05 15.73 -3.28
CA GLY A 199 6.85 16.06 -2.52
C GLY A 199 6.87 17.50 -2.04
N ARG A 200 5.72 18.00 -1.54
CA ARG A 200 5.60 19.43 -1.16
C ARG A 200 4.83 19.71 0.14
N HIS A 201 4.21 18.70 0.74
CA HIS A 201 3.45 18.86 1.97
C HIS A 201 4.42 18.85 3.16
N ALA A 202 4.49 19.96 3.90
CA ALA A 202 5.52 20.19 4.91
C ALA A 202 5.64 19.07 5.94
N ASP A 203 4.52 18.62 6.50
CA ASP A 203 4.50 17.56 7.52
C ASP A 203 4.99 16.21 6.96
N ARG A 204 4.58 15.89 5.73
CA ARG A 204 5.01 14.67 5.02
C ARG A 204 6.50 14.70 4.68
N ILE A 205 7.02 15.86 4.29
CA ILE A 205 8.45 16.06 4.03
C ILE A 205 9.27 15.93 5.32
N THR A 206 8.75 16.46 6.43
CA THR A 206 9.39 16.27 7.74
C THR A 206 9.50 14.78 8.07
N LEU A 207 8.41 14.04 7.94
CA LEU A 207 8.40 12.60 8.17
C LEU A 207 9.31 11.84 7.19
N ALA A 208 9.34 12.23 5.91
CA ALA A 208 10.24 11.63 4.92
C ALA A 208 11.72 11.78 5.31
N LYS A 209 12.12 12.94 5.85
CA LYS A 209 13.49 13.17 6.35
C LYS A 209 13.82 12.28 7.55
N GLU A 210 12.88 12.13 8.48
CA GLU A 210 13.04 11.24 9.63
C GLU A 210 13.15 9.78 9.19
N PHE A 211 12.44 9.37 8.15
CA PHE A 211 12.55 8.06 7.53
C PHE A 211 13.85 7.85 6.74
N GLY A 212 14.57 8.93 6.40
CA GLY A 212 15.89 8.85 5.79
C GLY A 212 16.04 9.54 4.44
N ALA A 213 15.07 10.36 4.00
CA ALA A 213 15.25 11.19 2.81
C ALA A 213 16.37 12.23 3.06
N THR A 214 17.33 12.28 2.14
CA THR A 214 18.49 13.19 2.20
C THR A 214 18.20 14.53 1.53
N ASP A 215 17.40 14.50 0.49
CA ASP A 215 17.10 15.67 -0.35
C ASP A 215 15.59 15.76 -0.63
N VAL A 216 15.12 16.96 -0.93
CA VAL A 216 13.72 17.27 -1.23
C VAL A 216 13.61 18.04 -2.53
N VAL A 217 12.66 17.64 -3.37
CA VAL A 217 12.29 18.34 -4.61
C VAL A 217 10.79 18.62 -4.56
N SER A 218 10.42 19.89 -4.52
CA SER A 218 9.02 20.37 -4.45
C SER A 218 8.41 20.69 -5.82
N GLU A 219 9.27 20.84 -6.80
CA GLU A 219 8.95 21.12 -8.19
C GLU A 219 8.24 19.94 -8.86
N ARG A 220 7.65 20.15 -10.02
CA ARG A 220 6.92 19.12 -10.79
C ARG A 220 7.30 19.16 -12.26
N GLY A 221 7.08 18.05 -12.96
CA GLY A 221 7.32 17.92 -14.40
C GLY A 221 8.77 18.23 -14.75
N ALA A 222 8.99 19.04 -15.78
CA ALA A 222 10.33 19.36 -16.28
C ALA A 222 11.24 20.03 -15.24
N GLU A 223 10.70 20.91 -14.41
CA GLU A 223 11.46 21.56 -13.34
C GLU A 223 11.96 20.56 -12.30
N ALA A 224 11.12 19.55 -11.95
CA ALA A 224 11.55 18.47 -11.06
C ALA A 224 12.67 17.65 -11.68
N VAL A 225 12.59 17.35 -12.99
CA VAL A 225 13.63 16.62 -13.72
C VAL A 225 14.96 17.39 -13.69
N GLU A 226 14.93 18.69 -13.97
CA GLU A 226 16.12 19.53 -13.92
C GLU A 226 16.72 19.58 -12.50
N ARG A 227 15.87 19.72 -11.48
CA ARG A 227 16.29 19.78 -10.09
C ARG A 227 16.97 18.49 -9.64
N VAL A 228 16.35 17.33 -9.94
CA VAL A 228 16.96 16.02 -9.63
C VAL A 228 18.28 15.84 -10.36
N LYS A 229 18.36 16.14 -11.65
CA LYS A 229 19.61 16.06 -12.41
C LYS A 229 20.68 16.97 -11.81
N LYS A 230 20.34 18.16 -11.37
CA LYS A 230 21.31 19.04 -10.69
C LYS A 230 21.83 18.43 -9.38
N LEU A 231 20.98 17.78 -8.58
CA LEU A 231 21.36 17.12 -7.33
C LEU A 231 22.26 15.88 -7.59
N THR A 232 22.20 15.31 -8.79
CA THR A 232 22.92 14.08 -9.19
C THR A 232 24.04 14.35 -10.18
N GLY A 233 24.59 15.57 -10.23
CA GLY A 233 25.69 15.94 -11.11
C GLY A 233 25.38 15.83 -12.61
N GLY A 234 24.12 15.97 -13.00
CA GLY A 234 23.64 15.87 -14.37
C GLY A 234 23.27 14.46 -14.82
N LEU A 235 23.59 13.42 -14.04
CA LEU A 235 23.43 12.02 -14.45
C LEU A 235 21.99 11.50 -14.31
N GLY A 236 21.25 11.93 -13.27
CA GLY A 236 19.98 11.34 -12.86
C GLY A 236 20.14 10.23 -11.81
N VAL A 237 19.05 9.59 -11.43
CA VAL A 237 19.01 8.59 -10.35
C VAL A 237 19.18 7.16 -10.88
N HIS A 238 19.73 6.27 -10.06
CA HIS A 238 19.81 4.84 -10.36
C HIS A 238 18.43 4.18 -10.32
N ALA A 239 17.58 4.61 -9.39
CA ALA A 239 16.28 4.05 -9.13
C ALA A 239 15.26 5.18 -8.91
N ALA A 240 14.10 5.10 -9.57
CA ALA A 240 12.98 5.99 -9.36
C ALA A 240 11.75 5.16 -8.91
N LEU A 241 11.18 5.51 -7.76
CA LEU A 241 10.00 4.86 -7.20
C LEU A 241 8.77 5.70 -7.53
N GLU A 242 7.92 5.23 -8.43
CA GLU A 242 6.71 5.91 -8.83
C GLU A 242 5.53 5.43 -7.97
N CYS A 243 5.10 6.28 -7.02
CA CYS A 243 4.12 5.97 -5.99
C CYS A 243 2.81 6.79 -6.11
N VAL A 244 2.49 7.33 -7.28
CA VAL A 244 1.34 8.25 -7.50
C VAL A 244 0.32 7.67 -8.45
N GLY A 245 0.75 7.11 -9.59
CA GLY A 245 -0.12 6.52 -10.61
C GLY A 245 -0.64 7.49 -11.67
N LEU A 246 -0.08 8.69 -11.78
CA LEU A 246 -0.46 9.66 -12.81
C LEU A 246 0.54 9.64 -13.97
N HIS A 247 0.06 10.04 -15.17
CA HIS A 247 0.92 10.15 -16.35
C HIS A 247 2.13 11.07 -16.09
N GLN A 248 1.88 12.25 -15.50
CA GLN A 248 2.95 13.21 -15.17
C GLN A 248 3.99 12.65 -14.20
N SER A 249 3.58 11.87 -13.20
CA SER A 249 4.53 11.26 -12.25
C SER A 249 5.38 10.19 -12.92
N MET A 250 4.81 9.42 -13.84
CA MET A 250 5.54 8.42 -14.62
C MET A 250 6.52 9.07 -15.59
N ASP A 251 6.13 10.15 -16.31
CA ASP A 251 7.04 10.91 -17.16
C ASP A 251 8.21 11.49 -16.35
N THR A 252 7.91 12.02 -15.16
CA THR A 252 8.94 12.49 -14.25
C THR A 252 9.88 11.34 -13.85
N ALA A 253 9.36 10.18 -13.46
CA ALA A 253 10.14 9.02 -13.05
C ALA A 253 11.11 8.56 -14.15
N ILE A 254 10.65 8.49 -15.39
CA ILE A 254 11.50 8.16 -16.55
C ILE A 254 12.52 9.27 -16.82
N GLY A 255 12.09 10.54 -16.77
CA GLY A 255 12.95 11.69 -17.07
C GLY A 255 14.10 11.93 -16.09
N ILE A 256 13.93 11.52 -14.81
CA ILE A 256 14.97 11.61 -13.78
C ILE A 256 15.88 10.39 -13.73
N ALA A 257 15.48 9.27 -14.30
CA ALA A 257 16.31 8.08 -14.34
C ALA A 257 17.56 8.32 -15.21
N ARG A 258 18.70 7.86 -14.71
CA ARG A 258 19.94 7.88 -15.52
C ARG A 258 19.87 6.79 -16.60
N PRO A 259 20.72 6.87 -17.67
CA PRO A 259 20.91 5.75 -18.57
C PRO A 259 21.20 4.44 -17.82
N GLY A 260 20.48 3.37 -18.18
CA GLY A 260 20.56 2.08 -17.49
C GLY A 260 19.90 2.04 -16.10
N GLY A 261 19.20 3.09 -15.70
CA GLY A 261 18.41 3.15 -14.46
C GLY A 261 17.13 2.32 -14.51
N ALA A 262 16.41 2.25 -13.38
CA ALA A 262 15.16 1.52 -13.28
C ALA A 262 14.08 2.34 -12.59
N VAL A 263 12.84 2.17 -13.04
CA VAL A 263 11.62 2.72 -12.45
C VAL A 263 10.83 1.57 -11.82
N GLY A 264 10.58 1.64 -10.52
CA GLY A 264 9.66 0.77 -9.80
C GLY A 264 8.31 1.46 -9.68
N ARG A 265 7.32 0.96 -10.41
CA ARG A 265 6.00 1.56 -10.51
C ARG A 265 5.00 0.81 -9.64
N VAL A 266 4.41 1.48 -8.66
CA VAL A 266 3.37 0.93 -7.76
C VAL A 266 2.15 1.84 -7.62
N GLY A 267 2.22 3.07 -8.13
CA GLY A 267 1.07 3.95 -8.18
C GLY A 267 -0.04 3.33 -9.04
N VAL A 268 -1.26 3.23 -8.50
CA VAL A 268 -2.42 2.69 -9.22
C VAL A 268 -2.71 3.58 -10.44
N PRO A 269 -2.65 3.06 -11.68
CA PRO A 269 -2.80 3.87 -12.88
C PRO A 269 -4.14 4.56 -12.96
N GLN A 270 -4.11 5.86 -13.23
CA GLN A 270 -5.31 6.67 -13.46
C GLN A 270 -5.29 7.24 -14.88
N GLY A 271 -6.41 7.07 -15.60
CA GLY A 271 -6.55 7.54 -16.97
C GLY A 271 -6.10 6.53 -18.01
N GLU A 272 -5.69 7.04 -19.19
CA GLU A 272 -5.30 6.23 -20.33
C GLU A 272 -4.01 5.44 -20.08
N ALA A 273 -3.86 4.32 -20.82
CA ALA A 273 -2.66 3.49 -20.76
C ALA A 273 -1.39 4.32 -21.04
N MET A 274 -0.38 4.17 -20.20
CA MET A 274 0.90 4.85 -20.40
C MET A 274 1.68 4.15 -21.50
N PRO A 275 1.97 4.81 -22.65
CA PRO A 275 2.81 4.23 -23.67
C PRO A 275 4.25 4.09 -23.18
N ALA A 276 4.99 3.14 -23.76
CA ALA A 276 6.44 3.06 -23.57
C ALA A 276 7.08 4.36 -24.11
N SER A 277 7.78 5.08 -23.24
CA SER A 277 8.40 6.35 -23.57
C SER A 277 9.59 6.15 -24.53
N GLN A 278 9.73 7.03 -25.54
CA GLN A 278 10.95 7.07 -26.37
C GLN A 278 12.21 7.28 -25.50
N THR A 279 12.10 8.10 -24.46
CA THR A 279 13.20 8.32 -23.53
C THR A 279 13.62 7.01 -22.85
N ALA A 280 12.66 6.19 -22.41
CA ALA A 280 12.96 4.89 -21.81
C ALA A 280 13.74 3.98 -22.77
N PHE A 281 13.39 4.01 -24.08
CA PHE A 281 14.09 3.23 -25.12
C PHE A 281 15.52 3.72 -25.31
N TYR A 282 15.72 5.00 -25.58
CA TYR A 282 17.06 5.55 -25.90
C TYR A 282 18.02 5.56 -24.69
N GLU A 283 17.48 5.69 -23.48
CA GLU A 283 18.26 5.74 -22.24
C GLU A 283 18.40 4.35 -21.57
N ASN A 284 17.88 3.29 -22.19
CA ASN A 284 17.86 1.93 -21.60
C ASN A 284 17.27 1.90 -20.17
N VAL A 285 16.19 2.66 -19.93
CA VAL A 285 15.51 2.67 -18.64
C VAL A 285 14.56 1.48 -18.54
N THR A 286 14.72 0.68 -17.47
CA THR A 286 13.80 -0.42 -17.16
C THR A 286 12.60 0.11 -16.40
N VAL A 287 11.38 -0.29 -16.77
CA VAL A 287 10.15 -0.04 -16.00
C VAL A 287 9.60 -1.38 -15.54
N SER A 288 9.38 -1.53 -14.24
CA SER A 288 8.92 -2.75 -13.59
C SER A 288 8.00 -2.42 -12.42
N GLY A 289 7.37 -3.41 -11.81
CA GLY A 289 6.45 -3.22 -10.68
C GLY A 289 5.03 -3.65 -11.03
N GLY A 290 4.04 -3.02 -10.42
CA GLY A 290 2.63 -3.38 -10.50
C GLY A 290 2.01 -3.52 -9.11
N PRO A 291 0.87 -4.21 -8.96
CA PRO A 291 0.31 -4.53 -7.65
C PRO A 291 1.32 -5.33 -6.81
N ALA A 292 1.69 -4.79 -5.65
CA ALA A 292 2.74 -5.38 -4.83
C ALA A 292 2.29 -6.73 -4.23
N PRO A 293 3.07 -7.80 -4.34
CA PRO A 293 2.77 -9.08 -3.69
C PRO A 293 3.14 -9.00 -2.20
N VAL A 294 2.46 -8.14 -1.44
CA VAL A 294 2.83 -7.79 -0.04
C VAL A 294 2.89 -9.02 0.87
N ARG A 295 2.05 -10.05 0.61
CA ARG A 295 2.09 -11.32 1.36
C ARG A 295 3.49 -11.94 1.36
N ALA A 296 4.20 -11.88 0.22
CA ALA A 296 5.55 -12.41 0.08
C ALA A 296 6.60 -11.63 0.88
N TYR A 297 6.36 -10.36 1.16
CA TYR A 297 7.31 -9.48 1.86
C TYR A 297 7.15 -9.47 3.38
N ILE A 298 6.04 -10.01 3.93
CA ILE A 298 5.77 -9.92 5.38
C ILE A 298 6.88 -10.58 6.18
N GLU A 299 7.33 -11.77 5.79
CA GLU A 299 8.38 -12.51 6.52
C GLU A 299 9.72 -11.75 6.54
N GLU A 300 10.01 -10.99 5.50
CA GLU A 300 11.22 -10.18 5.40
C GLU A 300 11.13 -8.88 6.22
N LEU A 301 9.96 -8.23 6.23
CA LEU A 301 9.77 -6.91 6.83
C LEU A 301 9.39 -6.96 8.31
N LEU A 302 8.68 -7.99 8.73
CA LEU A 302 8.19 -8.14 10.09
C LEU A 302 9.29 -8.07 11.18
N PRO A 303 10.44 -8.76 11.05
CA PRO A 303 11.51 -8.66 12.04
C PRO A 303 12.04 -7.24 12.22
N ASP A 304 12.09 -6.43 11.15
CA ASP A 304 12.58 -5.06 11.24
C ASP A 304 11.59 -4.14 11.99
N ILE A 305 10.28 -4.44 11.91
CA ILE A 305 9.24 -3.76 12.70
C ILE A 305 9.33 -4.19 14.18
N LEU A 306 9.42 -5.50 14.44
CA LEU A 306 9.49 -6.02 15.80
C LEU A 306 10.70 -5.52 16.58
N ASP A 307 11.84 -5.37 15.89
CA ASP A 307 13.09 -4.86 16.47
C ASP A 307 13.15 -3.32 16.53
N GLY A 308 12.13 -2.62 16.03
CA GLY A 308 12.11 -1.15 15.97
C GLY A 308 13.11 -0.55 14.98
N ARG A 309 13.64 -1.34 14.03
CA ARG A 309 14.54 -0.84 12.98
C ARG A 309 13.84 0.02 11.95
N ILE A 310 12.55 -0.24 11.71
CA ILE A 310 11.67 0.58 10.90
C ILE A 310 10.35 0.82 11.65
N GLU A 311 9.80 2.01 11.50
CA GLU A 311 8.56 2.45 12.15
C GLU A 311 7.55 2.98 11.11
N PRO A 312 7.09 2.14 10.16
CA PRO A 312 6.20 2.58 9.09
C PRO A 312 4.83 3.05 9.60
N GLY A 313 4.42 2.62 10.79
CA GLY A 313 3.15 3.03 11.42
C GLY A 313 3.02 4.53 11.67
N ARG A 314 4.11 5.28 11.65
CA ARG A 314 4.11 6.74 11.76
C ARG A 314 3.45 7.46 10.57
N VAL A 315 3.11 6.75 9.51
CA VAL A 315 2.26 7.28 8.41
C VAL A 315 0.80 7.47 8.86
N PHE A 316 0.36 6.80 9.93
CA PHE A 316 -0.96 7.02 10.52
C PHE A 316 -0.92 8.26 11.41
N ASP A 317 -1.41 9.37 10.90
CA ASP A 317 -1.48 10.66 11.61
C ASP A 317 -2.89 10.98 12.14
N ARG A 318 -3.84 10.06 11.90
CA ARG A 318 -5.21 10.14 12.41
C ARG A 318 -5.76 8.75 12.71
N VAL A 319 -6.54 8.65 13.79
CA VAL A 319 -7.31 7.47 14.16
C VAL A 319 -8.78 7.87 14.27
N VAL A 320 -9.68 7.06 13.75
CA VAL A 320 -11.13 7.27 13.81
C VAL A 320 -11.85 5.96 14.19
N GLY A 321 -12.97 6.06 14.89
CA GLY A 321 -13.89 4.95 15.01
C GLY A 321 -14.66 4.70 13.70
N LEU A 322 -15.32 3.55 13.58
CA LEU A 322 -16.04 3.18 12.37
C LEU A 322 -17.06 4.26 11.96
N ASP A 323 -17.82 4.81 12.91
CA ASP A 323 -18.85 5.84 12.63
C ASP A 323 -18.26 7.14 12.06
N ASP A 324 -16.96 7.42 12.27
CA ASP A 324 -16.29 8.65 11.79
C ASP A 324 -15.47 8.44 10.51
N VAL A 325 -15.54 7.26 9.89
CA VAL A 325 -14.86 6.93 8.63
C VAL A 325 -15.16 7.95 7.51
N PRO A 326 -16.40 8.45 7.32
CA PRO A 326 -16.68 9.49 6.31
C PRO A 326 -15.83 10.76 6.49
N ASN A 327 -15.55 11.18 7.73
CA ASN A 327 -14.65 12.30 8.02
C ASN A 327 -13.18 11.93 7.79
N GLY A 328 -12.81 10.66 7.97
CA GLY A 328 -11.50 10.13 7.60
C GLY A 328 -11.21 10.29 6.10
N TYR A 329 -12.17 9.87 5.26
CA TYR A 329 -12.08 10.05 3.79
C TYR A 329 -11.92 11.52 3.42
N ARG A 330 -12.74 12.40 3.98
CA ARG A 330 -12.66 13.85 3.73
C ARG A 330 -11.29 14.40 4.13
N ALA A 331 -10.77 14.01 5.28
CA ALA A 331 -9.46 14.48 5.75
C ALA A 331 -8.32 14.06 4.83
N MET A 332 -8.33 12.83 4.31
CA MET A 332 -7.32 12.38 3.35
C MET A 332 -7.50 13.05 1.99
N ASP A 333 -8.72 13.24 1.51
CA ASP A 333 -9.00 13.92 0.24
C ASP A 333 -8.55 15.38 0.25
N GLU A 334 -8.81 16.09 1.33
CA GLU A 334 -8.38 17.48 1.56
C GLU A 334 -6.88 17.59 1.92
N ARG A 335 -6.14 16.48 1.94
CA ARG A 335 -4.71 16.43 2.31
C ARG A 335 -4.41 16.86 3.75
N LYS A 336 -5.41 16.78 4.64
CA LYS A 336 -5.30 17.06 6.09
C LYS A 336 -4.87 15.85 6.90
N ALA A 337 -4.78 14.68 6.27
CA ALA A 337 -4.22 13.47 6.84
C ALA A 337 -3.32 12.77 5.80
N ILE A 338 -2.30 12.07 6.27
CA ILE A 338 -1.44 11.19 5.45
C ILE A 338 -2.16 9.89 5.22
N LYS A 339 -2.50 9.20 6.33
CA LYS A 339 -3.23 7.94 6.33
C LYS A 339 -4.09 7.83 7.60
N VAL A 340 -5.33 7.43 7.43
CA VAL A 340 -6.29 7.29 8.54
C VAL A 340 -6.40 5.83 8.95
N MET A 341 -6.15 5.54 10.21
CA MET A 341 -6.42 4.24 10.82
C MET A 341 -7.88 4.21 11.31
N VAL A 342 -8.54 3.09 11.15
CA VAL A 342 -9.92 2.85 11.55
C VAL A 342 -9.94 1.80 12.65
N GLU A 343 -10.66 2.08 13.73
CA GLU A 343 -10.96 1.16 14.83
C GLU A 343 -12.45 0.83 14.78
N PRO A 344 -12.82 -0.34 14.22
CA PRO A 344 -14.21 -0.75 14.09
C PRO A 344 -14.95 -0.97 15.39
#